data_7df1886446d1aee1afc7af1ec5e962c7
#
_entry.id   7df1886446d1aee1afc7af1ec5e962c7
#
_cell.length_a   1.000
_cell.length_b   1.000
_cell.length_c   1.000
_cell.angle_alpha   90.00
_cell.angle_beta   90.00
_cell.angle_gamma   90.00
#
_symmetry.space_group_name_H-M   'P 1'
#
loop_
_entity.id
_entity.type
_entity.pdbx_description
1 polymer ?
#
loop_
_entity_poly.entity_id
_entity_poly.type
_entity_poly.pdbx_seq_one_letter_code
_entity_poly.pdbx_strand_id
1 'polypeptide(L)'
;MKIIISTNFLRETLKMLKFWATLLVATFITHNCFAATALEVSITEIKADVLFIRHALAPGIGDPKNFLLSDCDTQRNLNEEGRKHSKEIGKYILSTNLKIDKIYASEWCRCYETALHMNLGNVKLFSGLNSFFQNHSDKGKTLQLLHKYLEEKPSNQLIIMVTHQVVISAVTNLYTKSGQLVAYNSKTGESQKIPMSSFPLK
;
A
#
# COMPACT_ATOMS: atom_id res chain seq x y z
N MET A 1 -26.13 69.00 27.37
CA MET A 1 -26.94 67.74 27.40
C MET A 1 -25.96 66.56 27.54
N LYS A 2 -25.81 66.01 28.76
CA LYS A 2 -24.89 64.84 29.00
C LYS A 2 -25.70 63.58 28.75
N ILE A 3 -25.23 62.81 27.78
CA ILE A 3 -25.77 61.46 27.48
C ILE A 3 -25.24 60.51 28.55
N ILE A 4 -26.06 60.13 29.52
CA ILE A 4 -25.72 59.08 30.50
C ILE A 4 -25.99 57.73 29.83
N ILE A 5 -24.98 57.13 29.29
CA ILE A 5 -25.04 55.72 28.79
C ILE A 5 -25.09 54.85 30.03
N SER A 6 -26.18 54.13 30.23
CA SER A 6 -26.33 53.18 31.36
C SER A 6 -25.21 52.12 31.37
N THR A 7 -24.52 52.01 32.49
CA THR A 7 -23.46 50.99 32.71
C THR A 7 -23.96 49.56 32.49
N ASN A 8 -25.27 49.33 32.62
CA ASN A 8 -25.90 48.03 32.34
C ASN A 8 -25.92 47.70 30.86
N PHE A 9 -26.13 48.70 29.97
CA PHE A 9 -26.14 48.49 28.54
C PHE A 9 -24.73 48.05 28.02
N LEU A 10 -23.67 48.69 28.50
CA LEU A 10 -22.28 48.32 28.18
C LEU A 10 -21.92 46.91 28.69
N ARG A 11 -22.44 46.53 29.85
CA ARG A 11 -22.17 45.20 30.42
C ARG A 11 -22.84 44.07 29.64
N GLU A 12 -24.04 44.26 29.15
CA GLU A 12 -24.79 43.28 28.35
C GLU A 12 -24.22 43.18 26.93
N THR A 13 -23.81 44.27 26.29
CA THR A 13 -23.12 44.23 24.99
C THR A 13 -21.78 43.53 25.09
N LEU A 14 -21.04 43.68 26.17
CA LEU A 14 -19.76 43.00 26.39
C LEU A 14 -19.91 41.46 26.61
N LYS A 15 -21.01 41.06 27.28
CA LYS A 15 -21.35 39.62 27.42
C LYS A 15 -21.75 39.01 26.09
N MET A 16 -22.54 39.70 25.29
CA MET A 16 -22.93 39.25 23.95
C MET A 16 -21.70 39.10 23.03
N LEU A 17 -20.78 40.06 23.07
CA LEU A 17 -19.55 40.02 22.26
C LEU A 17 -18.66 38.84 22.66
N LYS A 18 -18.52 38.55 23.96
CA LYS A 18 -17.78 37.40 24.47
C LYS A 18 -18.44 36.07 24.06
N PHE A 19 -19.77 35.99 24.11
CA PHE A 19 -20.52 34.82 23.70
C PHE A 19 -20.35 34.52 22.20
N TRP A 20 -20.43 35.53 21.35
CA TRP A 20 -20.20 35.41 19.91
C TRP A 20 -18.74 35.10 19.56
N ALA A 21 -17.77 35.62 20.30
CA ALA A 21 -16.36 35.32 20.13
C ALA A 21 -16.04 33.85 20.51
N THR A 22 -16.64 33.32 21.57
CA THR A 22 -16.49 31.89 21.93
C THR A 22 -17.19 30.97 20.95
N LEU A 23 -18.33 31.35 20.39
CA LEU A 23 -19.02 30.57 19.37
C LEU A 23 -18.24 30.52 18.05
N LEU A 24 -17.59 31.62 17.65
CA LEU A 24 -16.74 31.69 16.46
C LEU A 24 -15.46 30.84 16.59
N VAL A 25 -14.85 30.76 17.77
CA VAL A 25 -13.67 29.91 18.01
C VAL A 25 -14.04 28.42 17.99
N ALA A 26 -15.25 28.08 18.48
CA ALA A 26 -15.72 26.68 18.48
C ALA A 26 -15.96 26.12 17.07
N THR A 27 -16.27 26.95 16.08
CA THR A 27 -16.56 26.52 14.69
C THR A 27 -15.31 26.33 13.85
N PHE A 28 -14.13 26.78 14.29
CA PHE A 28 -12.87 26.62 13.54
C PHE A 28 -12.10 25.33 13.86
N ILE A 29 -12.56 24.51 14.80
CA ILE A 29 -11.99 23.16 15.01
C ILE A 29 -12.77 22.16 14.14
N THR A 30 -12.82 22.40 12.84
CA THR A 30 -13.11 21.33 11.90
C THR A 30 -11.86 20.42 11.88
N HIS A 31 -11.86 19.42 12.70
CA HIS A 31 -10.92 18.32 12.51
C HIS A 31 -11.23 17.75 11.13
N ASN A 32 -10.33 17.96 10.18
CA ASN A 32 -10.30 17.18 8.95
C ASN A 32 -10.05 15.74 9.36
N CYS A 33 -11.10 15.03 9.76
CA CYS A 33 -11.07 13.59 9.95
C CYS A 33 -10.99 12.99 8.54
N PHE A 34 -9.77 12.89 8.00
CA PHE A 34 -9.55 12.07 6.80
C PHE A 34 -9.94 10.65 7.16
N ALA A 35 -10.96 10.13 6.51
CA ALA A 35 -11.34 8.74 6.66
C ALA A 35 -10.14 7.86 6.26
N ALA A 36 -9.79 6.91 7.13
CA ALA A 36 -8.71 5.97 6.84
C ALA A 36 -9.03 5.20 5.54
N THR A 37 -8.04 5.02 4.69
CA THR A 37 -8.20 4.26 3.45
C THR A 37 -8.41 2.78 3.76
N ALA A 38 -8.98 2.02 2.83
CA ALA A 38 -9.14 0.57 2.98
C ALA A 38 -7.80 -0.14 3.25
N LEU A 39 -6.69 0.40 2.72
CA LEU A 39 -5.36 -0.12 2.98
C LEU A 39 -4.93 0.11 4.44
N GLU A 40 -5.09 1.33 4.96
CA GLU A 40 -4.77 1.64 6.36
C GLU A 40 -5.60 0.83 7.34
N VAL A 41 -6.90 0.68 7.05
CA VAL A 41 -7.81 -0.15 7.85
C VAL A 41 -7.30 -1.59 7.89
N SER A 42 -7.05 -2.20 6.73
CA SER A 42 -6.60 -3.60 6.66
C SER A 42 -5.24 -3.81 7.35
N ILE A 43 -4.29 -2.88 7.16
CA ILE A 43 -2.98 -2.96 7.84
C ILE A 43 -3.16 -2.93 9.37
N THR A 44 -4.04 -2.05 9.86
CA THR A 44 -4.26 -1.86 11.30
C THR A 44 -5.01 -3.04 11.92
N GLU A 45 -6.09 -3.50 11.28
CA GLU A 45 -6.95 -4.58 11.79
C GLU A 45 -6.18 -5.86 12.07
N ILE A 46 -5.38 -6.32 11.10
CA ILE A 46 -4.61 -7.55 11.26
C ILE A 46 -3.17 -7.31 11.74
N LYS A 47 -2.80 -6.06 12.08
CA LYS A 47 -1.43 -5.66 12.42
C LYS A 47 -0.43 -6.15 11.39
N ALA A 48 -0.76 -5.93 10.10
CA ALA A 48 0.08 -6.39 9.00
C ALA A 48 1.44 -5.69 9.02
N ASP A 49 2.47 -6.46 8.75
CA ASP A 49 3.86 -6.00 8.66
C ASP A 49 4.47 -6.28 7.27
N VAL A 50 3.66 -6.85 6.37
CA VAL A 50 3.98 -7.07 4.96
C VAL A 50 2.78 -6.67 4.10
N LEU A 51 3.06 -5.96 3.01
CA LEU A 51 2.13 -5.69 1.93
C LEU A 51 2.62 -6.43 0.68
N PHE A 52 2.02 -7.59 0.41
CA PHE A 52 2.24 -8.27 -0.86
C PHE A 52 1.51 -7.55 -1.99
N ILE A 53 2.18 -7.41 -3.12
CA ILE A 53 1.60 -6.85 -4.34
C ILE A 53 1.89 -7.81 -5.49
N ARG A 54 0.84 -8.34 -6.14
CA ARG A 54 1.05 -9.03 -7.40
C ARG A 54 1.50 -8.02 -8.44
N HIS A 55 2.50 -8.36 -9.27
CA HIS A 55 2.93 -7.50 -10.37
C HIS A 55 1.73 -6.97 -11.17
N ALA A 56 1.85 -5.75 -11.70
CA ALA A 56 0.83 -5.10 -12.50
C ALA A 56 0.53 -5.87 -13.80
N LEU A 57 -0.32 -5.33 -14.65
CA LEU A 57 -0.77 -6.02 -15.85
C LEU A 57 0.41 -6.33 -16.79
N ALA A 58 0.65 -7.63 -16.97
CA ALA A 58 1.52 -8.20 -17.98
C ALA A 58 0.67 -9.15 -18.81
N PRO A 59 0.30 -8.81 -20.06
CA PRO A 59 -0.60 -9.60 -20.89
C PRO A 59 -0.10 -11.02 -21.15
N GLY A 60 -1.02 -11.99 -21.25
CA GLY A 60 -0.70 -13.39 -21.50
C GLY A 60 -0.56 -14.23 -20.22
N ILE A 61 -0.15 -15.48 -20.39
CA ILE A 61 0.01 -16.48 -19.34
C ILE A 61 1.39 -17.12 -19.45
N GLY A 62 2.07 -17.26 -18.31
CA GLY A 62 3.41 -17.85 -18.26
C GLY A 62 4.49 -16.97 -18.87
N ASP A 63 5.66 -17.53 -19.05
CA ASP A 63 6.80 -16.92 -19.74
C ASP A 63 7.12 -17.71 -21.03
N PRO A 64 7.77 -17.11 -22.04
CA PRO A 64 8.17 -17.79 -23.26
C PRO A 64 9.07 -19.00 -23.01
N LYS A 65 9.13 -19.96 -23.96
CA LYS A 65 9.94 -21.17 -23.82
C LYS A 65 11.45 -20.90 -23.69
N ASN A 66 11.92 -19.78 -24.26
CA ASN A 66 13.31 -19.32 -24.19
C ASN A 66 13.59 -18.43 -23.00
N PHE A 67 12.76 -18.48 -21.95
CA PHE A 67 12.87 -17.66 -20.75
C PHE A 67 14.29 -17.74 -20.14
N LEU A 68 14.86 -16.56 -19.89
CA LEU A 68 16.07 -16.34 -19.11
C LEU A 68 15.78 -15.25 -18.06
N LEU A 69 16.11 -15.53 -16.80
CA LEU A 69 15.88 -14.58 -15.70
C LEU A 69 16.70 -13.29 -15.87
N SER A 70 17.88 -13.40 -16.45
CA SER A 70 18.81 -12.28 -16.70
C SER A 70 18.47 -11.44 -17.93
N ASP A 71 17.47 -11.82 -18.73
CA ASP A 71 17.14 -11.17 -19.99
C ASP A 71 15.64 -10.88 -20.09
N CYS A 72 15.29 -9.59 -19.93
CA CYS A 72 13.91 -9.14 -19.96
C CYS A 72 13.21 -9.39 -21.31
N ASP A 73 13.95 -9.41 -22.43
CA ASP A 73 13.37 -9.62 -23.76
C ASP A 73 12.85 -11.06 -23.94
N THR A 74 13.29 -11.97 -23.09
CA THR A 74 12.83 -13.37 -23.06
C THR A 74 11.69 -13.59 -22.07
N GLN A 75 11.19 -12.54 -21.40
CA GLN A 75 10.17 -12.62 -20.38
C GLN A 75 8.84 -12.04 -20.84
N ARG A 76 7.76 -12.44 -20.18
CA ARG A 76 6.48 -11.75 -20.27
C ARG A 76 6.51 -10.51 -19.39
N ASN A 77 6.49 -9.35 -20.01
CA ASN A 77 6.68 -8.04 -19.37
C ASN A 77 5.39 -7.23 -19.23
N LEU A 78 5.46 -6.14 -18.48
CA LEU A 78 4.39 -5.15 -18.42
C LEU A 78 4.17 -4.54 -19.81
N ASN A 79 2.91 -4.27 -20.13
CA ASN A 79 2.58 -3.34 -21.22
C ASN A 79 2.45 -1.90 -20.68
N GLU A 80 2.09 -0.96 -21.55
CA GLU A 80 1.87 0.44 -21.18
C GLU A 80 0.81 0.60 -20.07
N GLU A 81 -0.29 -0.15 -20.17
CA GLU A 81 -1.35 -0.18 -19.16
C GLU A 81 -0.84 -0.71 -17.83
N GLY A 82 -0.01 -1.75 -17.83
CA GLY A 82 0.63 -2.27 -16.62
C GLY A 82 1.56 -1.26 -15.95
N ARG A 83 2.33 -0.51 -16.74
CA ARG A 83 3.17 0.58 -16.22
C ARG A 83 2.33 1.72 -15.62
N LYS A 84 1.23 2.10 -16.30
CA LYS A 84 0.27 3.08 -15.76
C LYS A 84 -0.36 2.57 -14.45
N HIS A 85 -0.82 1.31 -14.44
CA HIS A 85 -1.39 0.67 -13.25
C HIS A 85 -0.40 0.68 -12.07
N SER A 86 0.88 0.38 -12.32
CA SER A 86 1.92 0.47 -11.28
C SER A 86 2.03 1.86 -10.67
N LYS A 87 1.99 2.92 -11.50
CA LYS A 87 2.01 4.31 -11.03
C LYS A 87 0.79 4.64 -10.16
N GLU A 88 -0.39 4.16 -10.53
CA GLU A 88 -1.62 4.38 -9.74
C GLU A 88 -1.56 3.65 -8.39
N ILE A 89 -1.03 2.42 -8.36
CA ILE A 89 -0.77 1.71 -7.08
C ILE A 89 0.16 2.54 -6.18
N GLY A 90 1.24 3.07 -6.74
CA GLY A 90 2.18 3.92 -5.99
C GLY A 90 1.51 5.18 -5.44
N LYS A 91 0.73 5.89 -6.25
CA LYS A 91 -0.05 7.06 -5.80
C LYS A 91 -1.03 6.70 -4.67
N TYR A 92 -1.72 5.57 -4.79
CA TYR A 92 -2.64 5.11 -3.76
C TYR A 92 -1.92 4.87 -2.43
N ILE A 93 -0.76 4.19 -2.45
CA ILE A 93 0.03 3.96 -1.24
C ILE A 93 0.55 5.29 -0.67
N LEU A 94 1.03 6.22 -1.51
CA LEU A 94 1.48 7.55 -1.09
C LEU A 94 0.35 8.43 -0.51
N SER A 95 -0.91 8.17 -0.87
CA SER A 95 -2.06 8.89 -0.29
C SER A 95 -2.42 8.43 1.12
N THR A 96 -1.76 7.38 1.63
CA THR A 96 -1.93 6.87 3.00
C THR A 96 -0.88 7.46 3.93
N ASN A 97 -1.13 7.36 5.24
CA ASN A 97 -0.15 7.73 6.28
C ASN A 97 0.80 6.57 6.63
N LEU A 98 0.84 5.50 5.83
CA LEU A 98 1.65 4.33 6.09
C LEU A 98 3.14 4.63 5.83
N LYS A 99 3.97 4.33 6.81
CA LYS A 99 5.42 4.40 6.65
C LYS A 99 5.93 3.08 6.06
N ILE A 100 6.44 3.14 4.84
CA ILE A 100 7.06 1.99 4.17
C ILE A 100 8.56 1.98 4.48
N ASP A 101 9.06 0.91 5.06
CA ASP A 101 10.46 0.80 5.49
C ASP A 101 11.37 0.17 4.42
N LYS A 102 10.85 -0.80 3.66
CA LYS A 102 11.62 -1.49 2.61
C LYS A 102 10.71 -1.95 1.48
N ILE A 103 11.29 -2.03 0.28
CA ILE A 103 10.60 -2.55 -0.91
C ILE A 103 11.45 -3.65 -1.51
N TYR A 104 10.86 -4.83 -1.65
CA TYR A 104 11.45 -5.97 -2.33
C TYR A 104 10.63 -6.32 -3.56
N ALA A 105 11.30 -6.80 -4.59
CA ALA A 105 10.66 -7.35 -5.78
C ALA A 105 11.29 -8.70 -6.15
N SER A 106 10.49 -9.57 -6.73
CA SER A 106 11.01 -10.73 -7.46
C SER A 106 11.99 -10.28 -8.54
N GLU A 107 12.94 -11.12 -8.87
CA GLU A 107 13.94 -10.90 -9.93
C GLU A 107 13.34 -10.90 -11.35
N TRP A 108 12.06 -11.23 -11.53
CA TRP A 108 11.33 -11.08 -12.80
C TRP A 108 11.13 -9.62 -13.17
N CYS A 109 11.41 -9.30 -14.43
CA CYS A 109 11.34 -7.92 -14.93
C CYS A 109 9.98 -7.27 -14.67
N ARG A 110 8.85 -7.96 -14.88
CA ARG A 110 7.52 -7.42 -14.57
C ARG A 110 7.29 -7.05 -13.09
N CYS A 111 7.92 -7.77 -12.15
CA CYS A 111 7.82 -7.44 -10.73
C CYS A 111 8.71 -6.24 -10.38
N TYR A 112 9.93 -6.25 -10.88
CA TYR A 112 10.89 -5.17 -10.70
C TYR A 112 10.36 -3.87 -11.31
N GLU A 113 9.88 -3.89 -12.57
CA GLU A 113 9.25 -2.74 -13.22
C GLU A 113 8.00 -2.24 -12.46
N THR A 114 7.16 -3.15 -11.95
CA THR A 114 6.02 -2.76 -11.11
C THR A 114 6.51 -1.95 -9.91
N ALA A 115 7.51 -2.46 -9.19
CA ALA A 115 8.05 -1.80 -8.00
C ALA A 115 8.70 -0.45 -8.35
N LEU A 116 9.44 -0.35 -9.45
CA LEU A 116 10.06 0.90 -9.93
C LEU A 116 8.99 1.94 -10.29
N HIS A 117 7.96 1.57 -11.05
CA HIS A 117 6.93 2.49 -11.48
C HIS A 117 6.01 2.96 -10.35
N MET A 118 5.91 2.24 -9.24
CA MET A 118 5.24 2.73 -8.04
C MET A 118 5.94 3.96 -7.44
N ASN A 119 7.25 4.13 -7.69
CA ASN A 119 8.05 5.28 -7.25
C ASN A 119 7.96 5.55 -5.73
N LEU A 120 8.05 4.50 -4.92
CA LEU A 120 7.95 4.55 -3.45
C LEU A 120 9.31 4.55 -2.74
N GLY A 121 10.42 4.42 -3.47
CA GLY A 121 11.77 4.40 -2.93
C GLY A 121 12.65 3.31 -3.56
N ASN A 122 13.75 2.98 -2.86
CA ASN A 122 14.73 2.02 -3.37
C ASN A 122 14.20 0.58 -3.36
N VAL A 123 14.28 -0.11 -4.49
CA VAL A 123 13.81 -1.49 -4.69
C VAL A 123 15.00 -2.46 -4.60
N LYS A 124 14.87 -3.50 -3.80
CA LYS A 124 15.83 -4.61 -3.70
C LYS A 124 15.25 -5.87 -4.32
N LEU A 125 16.03 -6.55 -5.14
CA LEU A 125 15.66 -7.85 -5.68
C LEU A 125 15.79 -8.93 -4.59
N PHE A 126 14.85 -9.88 -4.59
CA PHE A 126 14.83 -10.96 -3.61
C PHE A 126 14.29 -12.25 -4.24
N SER A 127 15.13 -13.26 -4.35
CA SER A 127 14.80 -14.56 -4.97
C SER A 127 13.71 -15.35 -4.23
N GLY A 128 13.48 -15.07 -2.93
CA GLY A 128 12.34 -15.60 -2.18
C GLY A 128 10.97 -15.13 -2.68
N LEU A 129 10.93 -14.21 -3.66
CA LEU A 129 9.71 -13.70 -4.31
C LEU A 129 9.55 -14.23 -5.75
N ASN A 130 10.45 -15.09 -6.22
CA ASN A 130 10.50 -15.59 -7.59
C ASN A 130 9.31 -16.51 -7.93
N SER A 131 8.88 -16.48 -9.19
CA SER A 131 7.79 -17.33 -9.66
C SER A 131 8.23 -18.78 -9.82
N PHE A 132 7.55 -19.69 -9.20
CA PHE A 132 7.68 -21.13 -9.47
C PHE A 132 6.60 -21.67 -10.41
N PHE A 133 5.84 -20.77 -11.06
CA PHE A 133 4.93 -21.15 -12.14
C PHE A 133 5.74 -21.70 -13.33
N GLN A 134 5.29 -22.77 -13.95
CA GLN A 134 6.01 -23.48 -15.02
C GLN A 134 7.41 -24.02 -14.63
N ASN A 135 7.69 -24.16 -13.33
CA ASN A 135 8.97 -24.64 -12.79
C ASN A 135 10.19 -23.77 -13.17
N HIS A 136 10.00 -22.48 -13.45
CA HIS A 136 11.10 -21.55 -13.72
C HIS A 136 11.97 -21.25 -12.48
N SER A 137 11.46 -21.51 -11.27
CA SER A 137 12.25 -21.57 -10.04
C SER A 137 11.77 -22.71 -9.15
N ASP A 138 12.63 -23.14 -8.23
CA ASP A 138 12.31 -24.17 -7.25
C ASP A 138 11.34 -23.60 -6.20
N LYS A 139 10.14 -24.18 -6.08
CA LYS A 139 9.10 -23.76 -5.12
C LYS A 139 9.59 -23.88 -3.68
N GLY A 140 10.24 -24.98 -3.33
CA GLY A 140 10.71 -25.24 -1.97
C GLY A 140 11.73 -24.22 -1.53
N LYS A 141 12.75 -23.99 -2.37
CA LYS A 141 13.80 -23.00 -2.12
C LYS A 141 13.26 -21.58 -2.05
N THR A 142 12.36 -21.20 -2.98
CA THR A 142 11.72 -19.86 -2.99
C THR A 142 10.96 -19.62 -1.68
N LEU A 143 10.10 -20.55 -1.27
CA LEU A 143 9.31 -20.40 -0.07
C LEU A 143 10.16 -20.49 1.21
N GLN A 144 11.20 -21.33 1.24
CA GLN A 144 12.14 -21.40 2.35
C GLN A 144 12.85 -20.05 2.59
N LEU A 145 13.34 -19.42 1.52
CA LEU A 145 13.98 -18.10 1.61
C LEU A 145 12.98 -17.03 2.10
N LEU A 146 11.76 -17.06 1.57
CA LEU A 146 10.72 -16.11 1.97
C LEU A 146 10.33 -16.28 3.43
N HIS A 147 10.03 -17.50 3.89
CA HIS A 147 9.67 -17.77 5.28
C HIS A 147 10.79 -17.39 6.24
N LYS A 148 12.03 -17.78 5.95
CA LYS A 148 13.18 -17.36 6.75
C LYS A 148 13.25 -15.84 6.91
N TYR A 149 13.11 -15.09 5.80
CA TYR A 149 13.11 -13.62 5.87
C TYR A 149 11.96 -13.08 6.72
N LEU A 150 10.74 -13.62 6.58
CA LEU A 150 9.56 -13.20 7.32
C LEU A 150 9.68 -13.48 8.83
N GLU A 151 10.37 -14.55 9.21
CA GLU A 151 10.65 -14.89 10.61
C GLU A 151 11.69 -13.96 11.24
N GLU A 152 12.75 -13.62 10.49
CA GLU A 152 13.91 -12.86 10.98
C GLU A 152 13.71 -11.33 10.93
N LYS A 153 12.80 -10.83 10.08
CA LYS A 153 12.60 -9.39 9.94
C LYS A 153 12.06 -8.74 11.23
N PRO A 154 12.38 -7.46 11.51
CA PRO A 154 11.76 -6.72 12.61
C PRO A 154 10.24 -6.58 12.43
N SER A 155 9.48 -6.83 13.49
CA SER A 155 8.00 -6.79 13.47
C SER A 155 7.41 -5.37 13.39
N ASN A 156 8.21 -4.35 13.68
CA ASN A 156 7.79 -2.95 13.65
C ASN A 156 8.00 -2.26 12.28
N GLN A 157 8.34 -3.02 11.25
CA GLN A 157 8.57 -2.52 9.89
C GLN A 157 7.47 -3.00 8.95
N LEU A 158 6.85 -2.07 8.20
CA LEU A 158 5.96 -2.42 7.09
C LEU A 158 6.78 -2.52 5.80
N ILE A 159 6.76 -3.69 5.18
CA ILE A 159 7.58 -4.02 4.01
C ILE A 159 6.67 -4.30 2.82
N ILE A 160 6.97 -3.71 1.66
CA ILE A 160 6.33 -4.04 0.39
C ILE A 160 7.10 -5.18 -0.28
N MET A 161 6.36 -6.19 -0.76
CA MET A 161 6.88 -7.33 -1.52
C MET A 161 6.13 -7.50 -2.84
N VAL A 162 6.75 -7.08 -3.95
CA VAL A 162 6.18 -7.23 -5.30
C VAL A 162 6.55 -8.59 -5.86
N THR A 163 5.54 -9.42 -6.13
CA THR A 163 5.75 -10.82 -6.50
C THR A 163 4.65 -11.34 -7.43
N HIS A 164 4.46 -12.64 -7.47
CA HIS A 164 3.57 -13.38 -8.37
C HIS A 164 2.39 -13.99 -7.61
N GLN A 165 1.30 -14.22 -8.35
CA GLN A 165 0.10 -14.86 -7.79
C GLN A 165 0.41 -16.18 -7.08
N VAL A 166 1.29 -17.02 -7.64
CA VAL A 166 1.62 -18.35 -7.06
C VAL A 166 2.33 -18.23 -5.72
N VAL A 167 3.18 -17.22 -5.53
CA VAL A 167 3.88 -16.95 -4.26
C VAL A 167 2.89 -16.42 -3.22
N ILE A 168 2.09 -15.43 -3.58
CA ILE A 168 1.06 -14.87 -2.67
C ILE A 168 0.10 -15.97 -2.23
N SER A 169 -0.42 -16.77 -3.16
CA SER A 169 -1.34 -17.86 -2.82
C SER A 169 -0.70 -18.93 -1.93
N ALA A 170 0.59 -19.24 -2.12
CA ALA A 170 1.27 -20.22 -1.29
C ALA A 170 1.43 -19.76 0.17
N VAL A 171 1.54 -18.46 0.41
CA VAL A 171 1.72 -17.89 1.75
C VAL A 171 0.39 -17.55 2.41
N THR A 172 -0.59 -17.05 1.64
CA THR A 172 -1.81 -16.43 2.18
C THR A 172 -3.09 -17.20 1.89
N ASN A 173 -3.03 -18.25 1.06
CA ASN A 173 -4.19 -18.96 0.50
C ASN A 173 -5.16 -18.07 -0.31
N LEU A 174 -4.74 -16.86 -0.68
CA LEU A 174 -5.56 -15.90 -1.42
C LEU A 174 -5.17 -15.88 -2.91
N TYR A 175 -6.18 -15.95 -3.78
CA TYR A 175 -5.98 -15.69 -5.21
C TYR A 175 -5.96 -14.18 -5.47
N THR A 176 -5.01 -13.71 -6.30
CA THR A 176 -4.81 -12.28 -6.60
C THR A 176 -4.91 -11.99 -8.10
N LYS A 177 -5.53 -10.85 -8.45
CA LYS A 177 -5.49 -10.25 -9.79
C LYS A 177 -4.21 -9.42 -9.95
N SER A 178 -3.85 -9.02 -11.20
CA SER A 178 -2.73 -8.10 -11.44
C SER A 178 -2.88 -6.82 -10.63
N GLY A 179 -1.81 -6.38 -9.98
CA GLY A 179 -1.79 -5.19 -9.13
C GLY A 179 -2.54 -5.33 -7.79
N GLN A 180 -3.09 -6.51 -7.48
CA GLN A 180 -3.78 -6.75 -6.21
C GLN A 180 -2.83 -6.63 -5.03
N LEU A 181 -3.26 -5.87 -4.02
CA LEU A 181 -2.60 -5.74 -2.73
C LEU A 181 -3.19 -6.71 -1.71
N VAL A 182 -2.33 -7.30 -0.89
CA VAL A 182 -2.69 -8.19 0.23
C VAL A 182 -1.90 -7.77 1.45
N ALA A 183 -2.58 -7.30 2.49
CA ALA A 183 -2.01 -7.11 3.81
C ALA A 183 -1.74 -8.49 4.44
N TYR A 184 -0.60 -8.66 5.10
CA TYR A 184 -0.21 -9.92 5.72
C TYR A 184 0.54 -9.67 7.03
N ASN A 185 0.15 -10.40 8.06
CA ASN A 185 0.87 -10.43 9.34
C ASN A 185 1.81 -11.64 9.37
N SER A 186 3.11 -11.40 9.36
CA SER A 186 4.12 -12.46 9.29
C SER A 186 4.19 -13.33 10.56
N LYS A 187 3.62 -12.90 11.68
CA LYS A 187 3.64 -13.64 12.94
C LYS A 187 2.40 -14.52 13.14
N THR A 188 1.23 -14.05 12.70
CA THR A 188 -0.02 -14.79 12.86
C THR A 188 -0.42 -15.57 11.62
N GLY A 189 0.13 -15.23 10.45
CA GLY A 189 -0.28 -15.74 9.15
C GLY A 189 -1.59 -15.15 8.63
N GLU A 190 -2.19 -14.20 9.36
CA GLU A 190 -3.43 -13.55 8.94
C GLU A 190 -3.21 -12.69 7.70
N SER A 191 -4.18 -12.72 6.78
CA SER A 191 -4.06 -12.01 5.51
C SER A 191 -5.40 -11.45 5.04
N GLN A 192 -5.36 -10.26 4.41
CA GLN A 192 -6.54 -9.57 3.92
C GLN A 192 -6.28 -8.92 2.56
N LYS A 193 -7.16 -9.18 1.57
CA LYS A 193 -7.10 -8.49 0.27
C LYS A 193 -7.65 -7.07 0.38
N ILE A 194 -6.91 -6.11 -0.17
CA ILE A 194 -7.40 -4.74 -0.28
C ILE A 194 -8.38 -4.67 -1.47
N PRO A 195 -9.61 -4.15 -1.30
CA PRO A 195 -10.57 -4.03 -2.38
C PRO A 195 -10.02 -3.18 -3.53
N MET A 196 -10.07 -3.70 -4.77
CA MET A 196 -9.60 -2.96 -5.97
C MET A 196 -10.45 -1.71 -6.25
N SER A 197 -11.69 -1.67 -5.78
CA SER A 197 -12.58 -0.49 -5.88
C SER A 197 -12.11 0.69 -5.03
N SER A 198 -11.22 0.47 -4.07
CA SER A 198 -10.61 1.56 -3.26
C SER A 198 -9.46 2.27 -3.97
N PHE A 199 -9.03 1.77 -5.15
CA PHE A 199 -8.05 2.47 -5.98
C PHE A 199 -8.77 3.47 -6.87
N PRO A 200 -8.36 4.72 -6.93
CA PRO A 200 -8.85 5.67 -7.93
C PRO A 200 -8.25 5.34 -9.31
N LEU A 201 -8.63 4.21 -9.88
CA LEU A 201 -8.30 3.86 -11.27
C LEU A 201 -9.15 4.76 -12.17
N LYS A 202 -8.56 5.82 -12.70
CA LYS A 202 -9.13 6.62 -13.79
C LYS A 202 -8.53 6.21 -15.12
#